data_aefa33e6fcc309644520fed91935b73c
#
_entry.id   aefa33e6fcc309644520fed91935b73c
#
_cell.length_a   1.000
_cell.length_b   1.000
_cell.length_c   1.000
_cell.angle_alpha   90.00
_cell.angle_beta   90.00
_cell.angle_gamma   90.00
#
_symmetry.space_group_name_H-M   'P 1'
#
loop_
_entity.id
_entity.type
_entity.pdbx_description
1 polymer ?
#
loop_
_entity_poly.entity_id
_entity_poly.type
_entity_poly.pdbx_seq_one_letter_code
_entity_poly.pdbx_strand_id
1 'polypeptide(L)'
;MLRFLWSPGIPGIFVGVLIFVVCYAVSRAVIERRENDAGYPIDHNGPRSFEPGITRYARLVEFQIGLATGSIVLLAGSSFLHPAENQIAGHLPKSYGSPLVLLAMSVVLSLLFISIFIYSYEETLHDANFYKHNVFRLVTALGFSGLICFAVGYVWLAFALVSTDLQSAAH
;
A
#
# COMPACT_ATOMS: atom_id res chain seq x y z
N MET A 1 -15.36 27.73 -2.45
CA MET A 1 -14.89 26.60 -3.24
C MET A 1 -13.48 26.12 -2.86
N LEU A 2 -12.55 26.98 -2.45
CA LEU A 2 -11.18 26.62 -2.05
C LEU A 2 -11.02 25.89 -0.69
N ARG A 3 -12.04 25.89 0.18
CA ARG A 3 -11.99 25.18 1.47
C ARG A 3 -12.05 23.65 1.35
N PHE A 4 -12.48 23.11 0.21
CA PHE A 4 -12.56 21.67 -0.03
C PHE A 4 -11.18 21.06 -0.34
N LEU A 5 -10.24 21.86 -0.86
CA LEU A 5 -8.88 21.42 -1.20
C LEU A 5 -7.96 21.21 0.02
N TRP A 6 -8.38 21.59 1.21
CA TRP A 6 -7.61 21.45 2.45
C TRP A 6 -8.24 20.43 3.42
N SER A 7 -8.92 19.39 2.90
CA SER A 7 -9.29 18.27 3.75
C SER A 7 -7.99 17.55 4.19
N PRO A 8 -7.89 17.15 5.46
CA PRO A 8 -6.65 16.59 6.03
C PRO A 8 -6.16 15.30 5.37
N GLY A 9 -6.96 14.68 4.50
CA GLY A 9 -6.59 13.49 3.74
C GLY A 9 -5.94 13.77 2.39
N ILE A 10 -6.10 14.97 1.80
CA ILE A 10 -5.59 15.29 0.47
C ILE A 10 -4.06 15.14 0.36
N PRO A 11 -3.24 15.61 1.31
CA PRO A 11 -1.80 15.39 1.25
C PRO A 11 -1.43 13.90 1.21
N GLY A 12 -2.16 13.05 1.94
CA GLY A 12 -1.96 11.60 1.92
C GLY A 12 -2.22 10.98 0.54
N ILE A 13 -3.28 11.44 -0.16
CA ILE A 13 -3.58 10.97 -1.52
C ILE A 13 -2.45 11.38 -2.49
N PHE A 14 -2.00 12.64 -2.45
CA PHE A 14 -0.92 13.09 -3.31
C PHE A 14 0.38 12.31 -3.09
N VAL A 15 0.76 12.08 -1.83
CA VAL A 15 1.93 11.27 -1.49
C VAL A 15 1.77 9.84 -2.00
N GLY A 16 0.62 9.22 -1.81
CA GLY A 16 0.36 7.86 -2.28
C GLY A 16 0.43 7.74 -3.81
N VAL A 17 -0.18 8.67 -4.55
CA VAL A 17 -0.10 8.73 -6.01
C VAL A 17 1.35 8.95 -6.47
N LEU A 18 2.10 9.84 -5.82
CA LEU A 18 3.50 10.09 -6.13
C LEU A 18 4.34 8.83 -5.93
N ILE A 19 4.15 8.12 -4.81
CA ILE A 19 4.82 6.85 -4.54
C ILE A 19 4.52 5.85 -5.66
N PHE A 20 3.27 5.70 -6.08
CA PHE A 20 2.89 4.79 -7.16
C PHE A 20 3.57 5.16 -8.48
N VAL A 21 3.57 6.44 -8.86
CA VAL A 21 4.21 6.93 -10.10
C VAL A 21 5.72 6.67 -10.07
N VAL A 22 6.37 6.94 -8.95
CA VAL A 22 7.82 6.68 -8.78
C VAL A 22 8.11 5.18 -8.87
N CYS A 23 7.35 4.34 -8.18
CA CYS A 23 7.51 2.88 -8.22
C CYS A 23 7.30 2.35 -9.66
N TYR A 24 6.32 2.87 -10.39
CA TYR A 24 6.06 2.50 -11.78
C TYR A 24 7.22 2.93 -12.70
N ALA A 25 7.74 4.14 -12.54
CA ALA A 25 8.88 4.62 -13.32
C ALA A 25 10.15 3.81 -13.04
N VAL A 26 10.42 3.49 -11.77
CA VAL A 26 11.57 2.66 -11.36
C VAL A 26 11.41 1.24 -11.90
N SER A 27 10.23 0.62 -11.77
CA SER A 27 9.98 -0.72 -12.29
C SER A 27 10.18 -0.78 -13.80
N ARG A 28 9.76 0.25 -14.52
CA ARG A 28 10.02 0.40 -15.97
C ARG A 28 11.52 0.44 -16.26
N ALA A 29 12.27 1.32 -15.61
CA ALA A 29 13.70 1.48 -15.84
C ALA A 29 14.51 0.22 -15.50
N VAL A 30 14.14 -0.51 -14.43
CA VAL A 30 14.81 -1.75 -14.01
C VAL A 30 14.54 -2.88 -14.99
N ILE A 31 13.31 -3.00 -15.49
CA ILE A 31 12.92 -4.07 -16.41
C ILE A 31 13.50 -3.83 -17.79
N GLU A 32 13.51 -2.58 -18.30
CA GLU A 32 14.17 -2.24 -19.56
C GLU A 32 15.66 -2.57 -19.57
N ARG A 33 16.35 -2.45 -18.43
CA ARG A 33 17.75 -2.89 -18.30
C ARG A 33 17.93 -4.40 -18.34
N ARG A 34 16.93 -5.16 -17.89
CA ARG A 34 16.98 -6.64 -17.91
C ARG A 34 16.52 -7.25 -19.24
N GLU A 35 15.90 -6.50 -20.13
CA GLU A 35 15.53 -6.96 -21.46
C GLU A 35 16.74 -7.42 -22.31
N ASN A 36 17.94 -6.90 -22.02
CA ASN A 36 19.17 -7.31 -22.68
C ASN A 36 19.78 -8.61 -22.12
N ASP A 37 19.33 -9.06 -20.94
CA ASP A 37 19.71 -10.33 -20.35
C ASP A 37 18.53 -11.30 -20.47
N ALA A 38 18.72 -12.33 -21.27
CA ALA A 38 17.85 -13.47 -21.60
C ALA A 38 16.63 -13.64 -20.69
N GLY A 39 15.45 -13.72 -21.34
CA GLY A 39 14.14 -13.79 -20.70
C GLY A 39 14.08 -14.70 -19.47
N TYR A 40 13.21 -14.37 -18.52
CA TYR A 40 12.89 -15.25 -17.41
C TYR A 40 12.50 -16.62 -17.94
N PRO A 41 13.32 -17.67 -17.75
CA PRO A 41 12.88 -19.01 -18.03
C PRO A 41 11.82 -19.35 -17.00
N ILE A 42 10.56 -19.12 -17.33
CA ILE A 42 9.49 -19.86 -16.68
C ILE A 42 9.73 -21.28 -17.14
N ASP A 43 10.26 -22.10 -16.24
CA ASP A 43 10.46 -23.52 -16.52
C ASP A 43 9.08 -24.16 -16.69
N HIS A 44 8.64 -24.25 -17.94
CA HIS A 44 7.36 -24.84 -18.33
C HIS A 44 7.24 -26.33 -17.97
N ASN A 45 8.34 -26.96 -17.57
CA ASN A 45 8.40 -28.38 -17.26
C ASN A 45 8.19 -28.67 -15.74
N GLY A 46 8.04 -27.64 -14.91
CA GLY A 46 7.82 -27.79 -13.48
C GLY A 46 6.53 -27.13 -13.01
N PRO A 47 5.40 -27.86 -12.86
CA PRO A 47 4.11 -27.27 -12.46
C PRO A 47 4.06 -26.64 -11.07
N ARG A 48 5.19 -26.53 -10.35
CA ARG A 48 5.22 -26.12 -8.93
C ARG A 48 6.27 -25.08 -8.56
N SER A 49 7.03 -24.54 -9.48
CA SER A 49 8.15 -23.64 -9.14
C SER A 49 7.71 -22.26 -8.63
N PHE A 50 6.52 -21.80 -8.99
CA PHE A 50 5.98 -20.50 -8.57
C PHE A 50 5.12 -20.55 -7.30
N GLU A 51 4.53 -21.69 -6.97
CA GLU A 51 3.58 -21.85 -5.87
C GLU A 51 4.16 -21.44 -4.48
N PRO A 52 5.42 -21.78 -4.11
CA PRO A 52 6.00 -21.30 -2.87
C PRO A 52 6.20 -19.79 -2.82
N GLY A 53 6.48 -19.15 -3.95
CA GLY A 53 6.62 -17.70 -4.08
C GLY A 53 5.28 -17.00 -3.86
N ILE A 54 4.23 -17.44 -4.55
CA ILE A 54 2.86 -16.91 -4.42
C ILE A 54 2.40 -16.98 -2.97
N THR A 55 2.58 -18.13 -2.30
CA THR A 55 2.18 -18.31 -0.90
C THR A 55 2.91 -17.34 0.03
N ARG A 56 4.20 -17.08 -0.19
CA ARG A 56 4.97 -16.11 0.61
C ARG A 56 4.47 -14.69 0.41
N TYR A 57 4.21 -14.29 -0.83
CA TYR A 57 3.67 -12.96 -1.14
C TYR A 57 2.26 -12.78 -0.58
N ALA A 58 1.39 -13.78 -0.71
CA ALA A 58 0.05 -13.74 -0.14
C ALA A 58 0.07 -13.53 1.38
N ARG A 59 0.89 -14.28 2.12
CA ARG A 59 1.05 -14.11 3.57
C ARG A 59 1.56 -12.72 3.96
N LEU A 60 2.50 -12.17 3.21
CA LEU A 60 3.02 -10.82 3.46
C LEU A 60 1.94 -9.76 3.25
N VAL A 61 1.14 -9.90 2.19
CA VAL A 61 0.02 -9.00 1.89
C VAL A 61 -1.09 -9.15 2.93
N GLU A 62 -1.45 -10.34 3.34
CA GLU A 62 -2.41 -10.59 4.44
C GLU A 62 -1.98 -9.92 5.74
N PHE A 63 -0.71 -10.09 6.12
CA PHE A 63 -0.15 -9.46 7.30
C PHE A 63 -0.19 -7.93 7.20
N GLN A 64 0.18 -7.36 6.06
CA GLN A 64 0.15 -5.93 5.81
C GLN A 64 -1.28 -5.36 5.88
N ILE A 65 -2.26 -6.03 5.25
CA ILE A 65 -3.67 -5.64 5.29
C ILE A 65 -4.20 -5.74 6.73
N GLY A 66 -3.88 -6.82 7.45
CA GLY A 66 -4.29 -7.00 8.85
C GLY A 66 -3.77 -5.91 9.75
N LEU A 67 -2.49 -5.54 9.65
CA LEU A 67 -1.92 -4.44 10.42
C LEU A 67 -2.53 -3.09 10.06
N ALA A 68 -2.66 -2.78 8.77
CA ALA A 68 -3.21 -1.50 8.33
C ALA A 68 -4.68 -1.32 8.78
N THR A 69 -5.52 -2.32 8.53
CA THR A 69 -6.93 -2.28 8.94
C THR A 69 -7.09 -2.28 10.45
N GLY A 70 -6.31 -3.09 11.17
CA GLY A 70 -6.30 -3.11 12.64
C GLY A 70 -5.96 -1.74 13.23
N SER A 71 -4.94 -1.06 12.68
CA SER A 71 -4.56 0.28 13.11
C SER A 71 -5.64 1.34 12.82
N ILE A 72 -6.28 1.27 11.67
CA ILE A 72 -7.39 2.17 11.31
C ILE A 72 -8.56 1.98 12.30
N VAL A 73 -8.94 0.72 12.58
CA VAL A 73 -10.04 0.39 13.50
C VAL A 73 -9.71 0.81 14.93
N LEU A 74 -8.49 0.57 15.41
CA LEU A 74 -8.07 0.98 16.75
C LEU A 74 -8.09 2.49 16.91
N LEU A 75 -7.61 3.25 15.94
CA LEU A 75 -7.63 4.72 15.98
C LEU A 75 -9.05 5.27 15.88
N ALA A 76 -9.88 4.73 15.01
CA ALA A 76 -11.28 5.10 14.94
C ALA A 76 -12.00 4.77 16.25
N GLY A 77 -11.80 3.55 16.78
CA GLY A 77 -12.41 3.11 18.04
C GLY A 77 -11.98 3.95 19.25
N SER A 78 -10.70 4.30 19.36
CA SER A 78 -10.19 5.14 20.46
C SER A 78 -10.82 6.52 20.48
N SER A 79 -11.10 7.13 19.34
CA SER A 79 -11.73 8.44 19.24
C SER A 79 -13.21 8.44 19.67
N PHE A 80 -13.87 7.29 19.64
CA PHE A 80 -15.23 7.12 20.17
C PHE A 80 -15.25 6.87 21.68
N LEU A 81 -14.25 6.14 22.20
CA LEU A 81 -14.21 5.73 23.59
C LEU A 81 -13.68 6.83 24.53
N HIS A 82 -12.80 7.69 24.04
CA HIS A 82 -12.18 8.76 24.81
C HIS A 82 -12.26 10.08 24.03
N PRO A 83 -13.44 10.71 23.94
CA PRO A 83 -13.55 12.05 23.38
C PRO A 83 -12.77 13.01 24.29
N ALA A 84 -11.84 13.80 23.73
CA ALA A 84 -11.21 14.88 24.48
C ALA A 84 -12.29 15.86 24.98
N GLU A 85 -12.12 16.42 26.17
CA GLU A 85 -13.14 17.18 26.94
C GLU A 85 -13.89 18.28 26.17
N ASN A 86 -13.35 18.71 25.00
CA ASN A 86 -13.94 19.74 24.14
C ASN A 86 -14.21 19.28 22.71
N GLN A 87 -14.14 17.97 22.42
CA GLN A 87 -14.38 17.45 21.06
C GLN A 87 -15.66 16.61 21.00
N ILE A 88 -16.40 16.77 19.93
CA ILE A 88 -17.57 15.93 19.64
C ILE A 88 -17.05 14.48 19.46
N ALA A 89 -17.64 13.52 20.17
CA ALA A 89 -17.30 12.12 20.08
C ALA A 89 -17.24 11.67 18.60
N GLY A 90 -16.15 11.00 18.21
CA GLY A 90 -15.95 10.52 16.84
C GLY A 90 -15.14 11.47 15.92
N HIS A 91 -14.66 12.63 16.41
CA HIS A 91 -13.80 13.51 15.63
C HIS A 91 -12.33 13.14 15.83
N LEU A 92 -11.73 12.55 14.79
CA LEU A 92 -10.28 12.32 14.73
C LEU A 92 -9.55 13.66 14.57
N PRO A 93 -8.43 13.89 15.29
CA PRO A 93 -7.57 15.04 15.05
C PRO A 93 -7.15 15.10 13.59
N LYS A 94 -7.12 16.31 13.03
CA LYS A 94 -6.79 16.52 11.60
C LYS A 94 -5.42 15.96 11.21
N SER A 95 -4.49 15.85 12.14
CA SER A 95 -3.14 15.28 11.95
C SER A 95 -3.16 13.80 11.54
N TYR A 96 -4.19 13.04 11.91
CA TYR A 96 -4.30 11.61 11.56
C TYR A 96 -4.89 11.35 10.16
N GLY A 97 -5.50 12.35 9.54
CA GLY A 97 -6.17 12.17 8.25
C GLY A 97 -5.23 11.67 7.14
N SER A 98 -4.07 12.29 6.97
CA SER A 98 -3.12 11.92 5.93
C SER A 98 -2.50 10.52 6.10
N PRO A 99 -1.98 10.13 7.29
CA PRO A 99 -1.45 8.78 7.49
C PRO A 99 -2.51 7.70 7.38
N LEU A 100 -3.75 7.94 7.83
CA LEU A 100 -4.83 6.98 7.66
C LEU A 100 -5.19 6.75 6.19
N VAL A 101 -5.19 7.81 5.38
CA VAL A 101 -5.41 7.70 3.93
C VAL A 101 -4.29 6.91 3.27
N LEU A 102 -3.02 7.09 3.65
CA LEU A 102 -1.90 6.30 3.15
C LEU A 102 -2.03 4.83 3.51
N LEU A 103 -2.44 4.51 4.74
CA LEU A 103 -2.70 3.13 5.15
C LEU A 103 -3.86 2.51 4.36
N ALA A 104 -4.95 3.25 4.15
CA ALA A 104 -6.06 2.79 3.32
C ALA A 104 -5.64 2.56 1.85
N MET A 105 -4.86 3.47 1.27
CA MET A 105 -4.28 3.29 -0.07
C MET A 105 -3.36 2.06 -0.14
N SER A 106 -2.55 1.83 0.88
CA SER A 106 -1.72 0.63 0.98
C SER A 106 -2.55 -0.66 0.91
N VAL A 107 -3.68 -0.72 1.62
CA VAL A 107 -4.62 -1.86 1.55
C VAL A 107 -5.15 -2.05 0.14
N VAL A 108 -5.65 -0.98 -0.50
CA VAL A 108 -6.19 -1.05 -1.87
C VAL A 108 -5.13 -1.51 -2.87
N LEU A 109 -3.92 -0.93 -2.81
CA LEU A 109 -2.81 -1.31 -3.70
C LEU A 109 -2.40 -2.77 -3.51
N SER A 110 -2.39 -3.25 -2.26
CA SER A 110 -2.05 -4.65 -1.93
C SER A 110 -3.13 -5.62 -2.42
N LEU A 111 -4.41 -5.27 -2.31
CA LEU A 111 -5.51 -6.07 -2.87
C LEU A 111 -5.45 -6.12 -4.40
N LEU A 112 -5.18 -4.99 -5.05
CA LEU A 112 -4.99 -4.96 -6.50
C LEU A 112 -3.77 -5.78 -6.92
N PHE A 113 -2.66 -5.69 -6.20
CA PHE A 113 -1.46 -6.49 -6.44
C PHE A 113 -1.79 -7.98 -6.42
N ILE A 114 -2.39 -8.49 -5.33
CA ILE A 114 -2.66 -9.93 -5.20
C ILE A 114 -3.67 -10.41 -6.23
N SER A 115 -4.70 -9.61 -6.52
CA SER A 115 -5.73 -9.94 -7.50
C SER A 115 -5.15 -10.06 -8.93
N ILE A 116 -4.37 -9.07 -9.37
CA ILE A 116 -3.73 -9.09 -10.69
C ILE A 116 -2.68 -10.19 -10.76
N PHE A 117 -1.96 -10.44 -9.65
CA PHE A 117 -0.93 -11.48 -9.61
C PHE A 117 -1.53 -12.88 -9.75
N ILE A 118 -2.64 -13.18 -9.05
CA ILE A 118 -3.36 -14.46 -9.17
C ILE A 118 -3.94 -14.60 -10.59
N TYR A 119 -4.61 -13.57 -11.09
CA TYR A 119 -5.18 -13.60 -12.43
C TYR A 119 -4.08 -13.84 -13.50
N SER A 120 -2.96 -13.14 -13.39
CA SER A 120 -1.85 -13.30 -14.33
C SER A 120 -1.21 -14.70 -14.25
N TYR A 121 -1.21 -15.32 -13.07
CA TYR A 121 -0.74 -16.68 -12.89
C TYR A 121 -1.66 -17.69 -13.58
N GLU A 122 -2.98 -17.55 -13.39
CA GLU A 122 -3.97 -18.43 -14.03
C GLU A 122 -3.89 -18.33 -15.57
N GLU A 123 -3.76 -17.13 -16.12
CA GLU A 123 -3.63 -16.93 -17.56
C GLU A 123 -2.32 -17.49 -18.13
N THR A 124 -1.21 -17.43 -17.38
CA THR A 124 0.05 -18.05 -17.82
C THR A 124 0.00 -19.57 -17.87
N LEU A 125 -0.90 -20.21 -17.15
CA LEU A 125 -1.13 -21.66 -17.26
C LEU A 125 -1.82 -22.03 -18.59
N HIS A 126 -2.59 -21.10 -19.18
CA HIS A 126 -3.28 -21.31 -20.45
C HIS A 126 -2.48 -20.80 -21.66
N ASP A 127 -1.78 -19.66 -21.52
CA ASP A 127 -0.93 -19.07 -22.56
C ASP A 127 0.42 -18.63 -21.97
N ALA A 128 1.48 -19.33 -22.32
CA ALA A 128 2.84 -19.06 -21.87
C ALA A 128 3.35 -17.64 -22.24
N ASN A 129 2.75 -17.01 -23.26
CA ASN A 129 3.10 -15.66 -23.71
C ASN A 129 2.32 -14.54 -22.98
N PHE A 130 1.40 -14.89 -22.09
CA PHE A 130 0.55 -13.89 -21.44
C PHE A 130 1.35 -12.97 -20.50
N TYR A 131 2.39 -13.49 -19.83
CA TYR A 131 3.20 -12.72 -18.87
C TYR A 131 4.14 -11.74 -19.58
N LYS A 132 3.53 -10.79 -20.31
CA LYS A 132 4.28 -9.73 -21.00
C LYS A 132 4.89 -8.76 -19.99
N HIS A 133 5.98 -8.13 -20.37
CA HIS A 133 6.72 -7.11 -19.60
C HIS A 133 5.83 -6.06 -18.93
N ASN A 134 4.74 -5.65 -19.57
CA ASN A 134 3.84 -4.64 -19.04
C ASN A 134 3.06 -5.11 -17.81
N VAL A 135 2.63 -6.37 -17.79
CA VAL A 135 1.93 -6.97 -16.63
C VAL A 135 2.89 -7.09 -15.46
N PHE A 136 4.10 -7.59 -15.70
CA PHE A 136 5.13 -7.69 -14.69
C PHE A 136 5.51 -6.31 -14.09
N ARG A 137 5.64 -5.28 -14.93
CA ARG A 137 5.88 -3.90 -14.48
C ARG A 137 4.76 -3.40 -13.57
N LEU A 138 3.51 -3.61 -13.97
CA LEU A 138 2.35 -3.18 -13.19
C LEU A 138 2.27 -3.91 -11.85
N VAL A 139 2.39 -5.23 -11.86
CA VAL A 139 2.36 -6.05 -10.64
C VAL A 139 3.48 -5.63 -9.68
N THR A 140 4.70 -5.48 -10.18
CA THR A 140 5.85 -5.04 -9.38
C THR A 140 5.62 -3.64 -8.80
N ALA A 141 5.13 -2.70 -9.60
CA ALA A 141 4.83 -1.33 -9.15
C ALA A 141 3.76 -1.31 -8.06
N LEU A 142 2.68 -2.08 -8.22
CA LEU A 142 1.61 -2.19 -7.23
C LEU A 142 2.11 -2.78 -5.90
N GLY A 143 2.89 -3.87 -5.94
CA GLY A 143 3.43 -4.49 -4.75
C GLY A 143 4.36 -3.57 -3.96
N PHE A 144 5.33 -2.94 -4.64
CA PHE A 144 6.25 -2.01 -3.99
C PHE A 144 5.56 -0.73 -3.50
N SER A 145 4.65 -0.16 -4.28
CA SER A 145 3.92 1.04 -3.85
C SER A 145 3.03 0.77 -2.64
N GLY A 146 2.37 -0.40 -2.58
CA GLY A 146 1.61 -0.81 -1.41
C GLY A 146 2.47 -0.88 -0.15
N LEU A 147 3.65 -1.52 -0.22
CA LEU A 147 4.60 -1.61 0.88
C LEU A 147 5.13 -0.25 1.33
N ILE A 148 5.50 0.62 0.38
CA ILE A 148 6.05 1.95 0.69
C ILE A 148 4.96 2.83 1.30
N CYS A 149 3.73 2.83 0.75
CA CYS A 149 2.60 3.56 1.35
C CYS A 149 2.32 3.08 2.78
N PHE A 150 2.41 1.77 3.04
CA PHE A 150 2.28 1.20 4.36
C PHE A 150 3.35 1.72 5.32
N ALA A 151 4.63 1.61 4.94
CA ALA A 151 5.74 2.05 5.77
C ALA A 151 5.69 3.57 6.05
N VAL A 152 5.47 4.39 5.02
CA VAL A 152 5.36 5.85 5.16
C VAL A 152 4.14 6.22 6.01
N GLY A 153 2.99 5.55 5.80
CA GLY A 153 1.78 5.76 6.58
C GLY A 153 2.00 5.48 8.07
N TYR A 154 2.69 4.37 8.40
CA TYR A 154 3.02 4.04 9.80
C TYR A 154 4.00 5.01 10.43
N VAL A 155 5.07 5.36 9.75
CA VAL A 155 6.05 6.33 10.26
C VAL A 155 5.38 7.67 10.49
N TRP A 156 4.57 8.14 9.55
CA TRP A 156 3.82 9.39 9.71
C TRP A 156 2.83 9.33 10.87
N LEU A 157 2.13 8.20 11.01
CA LEU A 157 1.20 7.98 12.12
C LEU A 157 1.91 8.04 13.48
N ALA A 158 3.09 7.39 13.59
CA ALA A 158 3.90 7.43 14.82
C ALA A 158 4.32 8.86 15.16
N PHE A 159 4.75 9.65 14.19
CA PHE A 159 5.07 11.07 14.39
C PHE A 159 3.84 11.89 14.82
N ALA A 160 2.68 11.63 14.22
CA ALA A 160 1.45 12.32 14.60
C ALA A 160 1.03 12.01 16.05
N LEU A 161 1.20 10.78 16.51
CA LEU A 161 0.94 10.38 17.90
C LEU A 161 1.86 11.10 18.87
N VAL A 162 3.16 11.07 18.64
CA VAL A 162 4.16 11.72 19.51
C VAL A 162 3.92 13.24 19.56
N SER A 163 3.56 13.87 18.45
CA SER A 163 3.33 15.32 18.42
C SER A 163 2.07 15.74 19.19
N THR A 164 1.04 14.90 19.24
CA THR A 164 -0.18 15.18 20.02
C THR A 164 0.07 15.03 21.52
N ASP A 165 0.87 14.06 21.96
CA ASP A 165 1.21 13.85 23.36
C ASP A 165 2.06 15.01 23.92
N LEU A 166 3.01 15.52 23.13
CA LEU A 166 3.83 16.66 23.50
C LEU A 166 3.01 17.96 23.68
N GLN A 167 1.98 18.15 22.87
CA GLN A 167 1.08 19.30 22.99
C GLN A 167 0.18 19.20 24.22
N SER A 168 -0.27 18.01 24.58
CA SER A 168 -1.10 17.81 25.80
C SER A 168 -0.29 17.95 27.07
N ALA A 169 1.01 17.68 27.08
CA ALA A 169 1.89 17.85 28.25
C ALA A 169 2.35 19.29 28.47
N ALA A 170 2.18 20.19 27.50
CA ALA A 170 2.58 21.60 27.58
C ALA A 170 1.46 22.55 28.07
N HIS A 171 0.26 22.04 28.30
CA HIS A 171 -0.89 22.72 28.83
C HIS A 171 -1.27 22.19 30.23
#